data_9b59936a01f74f12bc47346aec9bb928
#
_entry.id   9b59936a01f74f12bc47346aec9bb928
#
_cell.length_a   1.000
_cell.length_b   1.000
_cell.length_c   1.000
_cell.angle_alpha   90.00
_cell.angle_beta   90.00
_cell.angle_gamma   90.00
#
_symmetry.space_group_name_H-M   'P 1'
#
loop_
_entity.id
_entity.type
_entity.pdbx_description
1 polymer ?
#
loop_
_entity_poly.entity_id
_entity_poly.type
_entity_poly.pdbx_seq_one_letter_code
_entity_poly.pdbx_strand_id
1 'polypeptide(L)'
;MFVLGILLIIGIVSTASNESKVTIDDNTVLHLSLNYPISERTSKNPFQNLNFGGFETENNIGLKDILAHIKEAKTDSRIKGIYVDVSAIQGGFASIEEIRNTLIDFKKSGKFILAYSEVYTKGAYYLASVADKIYVNPEGMVDFKGFSTEIMFFKGALEKLDIEAQVIKVGTYKSAVEPYILDKMSKPNREQITSFLGSLYTHFLS
;
A
#
# COMPACT_ATOMS: atom_id res chain seq x y z
N MET A 1 -18.37 10.81 46.19
CA MET A 1 -18.75 10.38 44.86
C MET A 1 -17.70 10.65 43.78
N PHE A 2 -17.03 11.79 43.75
CA PHE A 2 -16.00 12.13 42.74
C PHE A 2 -14.79 11.17 42.73
N VAL A 3 -14.29 10.80 43.92
CA VAL A 3 -13.12 9.89 44.05
C VAL A 3 -13.43 8.48 43.55
N LEU A 4 -14.65 7.98 43.76
CA LEU A 4 -15.09 6.66 43.27
C LEU A 4 -15.19 6.63 41.76
N GLY A 5 -15.61 7.73 41.13
CA GLY A 5 -15.62 7.88 39.66
C GLY A 5 -14.23 7.87 39.05
N ILE A 6 -13.26 8.53 39.69
CA ILE A 6 -11.86 8.55 39.21
C ILE A 6 -11.21 7.16 39.34
N LEU A 7 -11.45 6.44 40.44
CA LEU A 7 -10.96 5.06 40.61
C LEU A 7 -11.56 4.09 39.61
N LEU A 8 -12.83 4.26 39.21
CA LEU A 8 -13.50 3.46 38.21
C LEU A 8 -12.92 3.73 36.80
N ILE A 9 -12.63 4.99 36.49
CA ILE A 9 -11.98 5.39 35.23
C ILE A 9 -10.53 4.86 35.17
N ILE A 10 -9.78 4.95 36.26
CA ILE A 10 -8.41 4.38 36.34
C ILE A 10 -8.45 2.86 36.20
N GLY A 11 -9.43 2.18 36.80
CA GLY A 11 -9.65 0.74 36.65
C GLY A 11 -9.94 0.32 35.21
N ILE A 12 -10.78 1.07 34.49
CA ILE A 12 -11.13 0.81 33.08
C ILE A 12 -9.92 1.08 32.17
N VAL A 13 -9.17 2.14 32.39
CA VAL A 13 -7.97 2.47 31.60
C VAL A 13 -6.86 1.45 31.83
N SER A 14 -6.68 0.92 33.04
CA SER A 14 -5.64 -0.09 33.32
C SER A 14 -5.98 -1.47 32.75
N THR A 15 -7.27 -1.82 32.61
CA THR A 15 -7.69 -3.07 31.95
C THR A 15 -7.67 -2.96 30.43
N ALA A 16 -7.84 -1.76 29.86
CA ALA A 16 -7.76 -1.52 28.40
C ALA A 16 -6.32 -1.50 27.86
N SER A 17 -5.31 -1.36 28.73
CA SER A 17 -3.89 -1.34 28.34
C SER A 17 -3.17 -2.69 28.42
N ASN A 18 -3.87 -3.79 28.68
CA ASN A 18 -3.32 -5.13 28.53
C ASN A 18 -3.23 -5.49 27.03
N GLU A 19 -2.22 -4.96 26.35
CA GLU A 19 -1.75 -5.57 25.10
C GLU A 19 -1.34 -7.02 25.43
N SER A 20 -2.10 -7.98 24.94
CA SER A 20 -1.74 -9.40 25.03
C SER A 20 -0.40 -9.56 24.33
N LYS A 21 0.68 -9.72 25.10
CA LYS A 21 1.99 -10.04 24.54
C LYS A 21 1.86 -11.35 23.79
N VAL A 22 1.92 -11.26 22.46
CA VAL A 22 1.98 -12.46 21.60
C VAL A 22 3.29 -13.19 21.94
N THR A 23 3.19 -14.42 22.43
CA THR A 23 4.36 -15.30 22.62
C THR A 23 4.72 -15.88 21.27
N ILE A 24 5.97 -15.70 20.87
CA ILE A 24 6.50 -16.29 19.63
C ILE A 24 7.15 -17.61 20.01
N ASP A 25 6.62 -18.71 19.49
CA ASP A 25 7.18 -20.05 19.66
C ASP A 25 8.32 -20.33 18.69
N ASP A 26 9.13 -21.36 18.96
CA ASP A 26 10.17 -21.80 18.04
C ASP A 26 9.56 -22.34 16.74
N ASN A 27 10.25 -22.11 15.63
CA ASN A 27 9.82 -22.48 14.27
C ASN A 27 8.56 -21.77 13.78
N THR A 28 8.32 -20.56 14.24
CA THR A 28 7.23 -19.69 13.80
C THR A 28 7.49 -19.15 12.38
N VAL A 29 6.43 -18.92 11.63
CA VAL A 29 6.41 -18.20 10.36
C VAL A 29 5.63 -16.91 10.54
N LEU A 30 6.22 -15.77 10.17
CA LEU A 30 5.51 -14.49 10.19
C LEU A 30 4.48 -14.47 9.05
N HIS A 31 3.21 -14.36 9.38
CA HIS A 31 2.15 -14.14 8.39
C HIS A 31 2.02 -12.62 8.13
N LEU A 32 2.41 -12.19 6.93
CA LEU A 32 2.32 -10.83 6.47
C LEU A 32 1.13 -10.68 5.53
N SER A 33 -0.01 -10.27 6.10
CA SER A 33 -1.21 -9.95 5.33
C SER A 33 -1.27 -8.44 5.06
N LEU A 34 -1.40 -8.06 3.78
CA LEU A 34 -1.38 -6.66 3.31
C LEU A 34 -2.63 -6.32 2.48
N ASN A 35 -3.76 -6.91 2.82
CA ASN A 35 -5.03 -6.73 2.12
C ASN A 35 -5.85 -5.53 2.65
N TYR A 36 -5.17 -4.45 3.07
CA TYR A 36 -5.75 -3.21 3.60
C TYR A 36 -4.96 -1.98 3.14
N PRO A 37 -5.54 -0.76 3.26
CA PRO A 37 -4.83 0.47 2.92
C PRO A 37 -3.57 0.67 3.78
N ILE A 38 -2.42 0.88 3.14
CA ILE A 38 -1.15 1.13 3.82
C ILE A 38 -0.98 2.63 4.02
N SER A 39 -1.07 3.07 5.27
CA SER A 39 -0.73 4.42 5.70
C SER A 39 0.74 4.50 6.13
N GLU A 40 1.32 5.70 6.19
CA GLU A 40 2.70 5.90 6.66
C GLU A 40 2.91 5.43 8.12
N ARG A 41 1.91 5.63 8.97
CA ARG A 41 1.96 5.29 10.39
C ARG A 41 0.68 4.61 10.83
N THR A 42 0.80 3.68 11.75
CA THR A 42 -0.35 3.10 12.45
C THR A 42 -1.10 4.19 13.20
N SER A 43 -2.41 4.26 12.99
CA SER A 43 -3.26 5.20 13.72
C SER A 43 -3.28 4.82 15.21
N LYS A 44 -2.91 5.75 16.07
CA LYS A 44 -2.99 5.60 17.54
C LYS A 44 -4.21 6.34 18.07
N ASN A 45 -5.40 5.99 17.59
CA ASN A 45 -6.62 6.54 18.15
C ASN A 45 -6.93 5.82 19.47
N PRO A 46 -6.87 6.49 20.64
CA PRO A 46 -7.15 5.85 21.94
C PRO A 46 -8.60 5.37 22.06
N PHE A 47 -9.48 5.78 21.16
CA PHE A 47 -10.88 5.38 21.13
C PHE A 47 -11.17 4.22 20.16
N GLN A 48 -10.16 3.65 19.49
CA GLN A 48 -10.32 2.53 18.55
C GLN A 48 -10.98 1.29 19.18
N ASN A 49 -10.73 1.08 20.47
CA ASN A 49 -11.29 -0.06 21.22
C ASN A 49 -12.67 0.23 21.84
N LEU A 50 -13.19 1.44 21.68
CA LEU A 50 -14.51 1.81 22.17
C LEU A 50 -15.50 1.71 21.00
N ASN A 51 -16.17 0.56 20.88
CA ASN A 51 -17.27 0.34 19.94
C ASN A 51 -18.47 1.23 20.25
N PHE A 52 -18.38 2.52 19.93
CA PHE A 52 -19.51 3.42 19.94
C PHE A 52 -20.19 3.38 18.57
N GLY A 53 -21.27 2.61 18.45
CA GLY A 53 -22.20 2.75 17.34
C GLY A 53 -21.83 2.11 16.00
N GLY A 54 -21.11 0.98 15.99
CA GLY A 54 -20.99 0.15 14.78
C GLY A 54 -20.00 0.66 13.73
N PHE A 55 -19.12 1.60 14.07
CA PHE A 55 -17.97 1.94 13.23
C PHE A 55 -16.84 0.96 13.53
N GLU A 56 -16.66 -0.04 12.68
CA GLU A 56 -15.46 -0.89 12.69
C GLU A 56 -14.28 -0.01 12.32
N THR A 57 -13.45 0.31 13.31
CA THR A 57 -12.14 0.90 13.04
C THR A 57 -11.22 -0.24 12.60
N GLU A 58 -10.92 -0.30 11.32
CA GLU A 58 -9.93 -1.23 10.78
C GLU A 58 -8.58 -0.99 11.49
N ASN A 59 -8.08 -2.04 12.14
CA ASN A 59 -6.74 -2.04 12.76
C ASN A 59 -5.66 -2.20 11.68
N ASN A 60 -5.45 -1.14 10.90
CA ASN A 60 -4.45 -1.15 9.84
C ASN A 60 -3.06 -0.82 10.42
N ILE A 61 -2.09 -1.69 10.15
CA ILE A 61 -0.69 -1.46 10.51
C ILE A 61 -0.07 -0.52 9.47
N GLY A 62 0.58 0.54 9.94
CA GLY A 62 1.26 1.50 9.07
C GLY A 62 2.58 0.95 8.49
N LEU A 63 3.03 1.54 7.39
CA LEU A 63 4.28 1.18 6.70
C LEU A 63 5.47 1.07 7.67
N LYS A 64 5.64 2.07 8.53
CA LYS A 64 6.74 2.08 9.51
C LYS A 64 6.78 0.82 10.36
N ASP A 65 5.63 0.37 10.84
CA ASP A 65 5.55 -0.78 11.74
C ASP A 65 5.68 -2.10 10.95
N ILE A 66 5.14 -2.17 9.73
CA ILE A 66 5.37 -3.29 8.79
C ILE A 66 6.87 -3.50 8.57
N LEU A 67 7.61 -2.43 8.23
CA LEU A 67 9.05 -2.48 8.01
C LEU A 67 9.81 -2.90 9.28
N ALA A 68 9.39 -2.41 10.46
CA ALA A 68 9.98 -2.77 11.74
C ALA A 68 9.79 -4.27 12.03
N HIS A 69 8.57 -4.80 11.89
CA HIS A 69 8.29 -6.21 12.13
C HIS A 69 9.05 -7.15 11.19
N ILE A 70 9.22 -6.79 9.91
CA ILE A 70 10.05 -7.58 8.98
C ILE A 70 11.52 -7.58 9.42
N LYS A 71 12.05 -6.43 9.88
CA LYS A 71 13.43 -6.31 10.38
C LYS A 71 13.64 -7.11 11.68
N GLU A 72 12.68 -7.08 12.60
CA GLU A 72 12.70 -7.89 13.81
C GLU A 72 12.65 -9.38 13.47
N ALA A 73 11.76 -9.80 12.57
CA ALA A 73 11.68 -11.18 12.10
C ALA A 73 13.01 -11.67 11.47
N LYS A 74 13.77 -10.78 10.83
CA LYS A 74 15.08 -11.09 10.26
C LYS A 74 16.07 -11.59 11.32
N THR A 75 16.06 -11.00 12.49
CA THR A 75 17.02 -11.27 13.58
C THR A 75 16.52 -12.27 14.62
N ASP A 76 15.21 -12.47 14.75
CA ASP A 76 14.63 -13.41 15.71
C ASP A 76 14.85 -14.88 15.27
N SER A 77 15.63 -15.64 16.03
CA SER A 77 15.97 -17.04 15.72
C SER A 77 14.76 -18.01 15.72
N ARG A 78 13.67 -17.64 16.39
CA ARG A 78 12.42 -18.41 16.47
C ARG A 78 11.64 -18.34 15.16
N ILE A 79 11.77 -17.24 14.40
CA ILE A 79 11.11 -17.04 13.10
C ILE A 79 11.96 -17.68 12.00
N LYS A 80 11.37 -18.58 11.23
CA LYS A 80 12.04 -19.33 10.16
C LYS A 80 11.78 -18.77 8.77
N GLY A 81 10.71 -18.02 8.60
CA GLY A 81 10.35 -17.43 7.30
C GLY A 81 9.19 -16.46 7.40
N ILE A 82 8.83 -15.92 6.24
CA ILE A 82 7.66 -15.07 6.08
C ILE A 82 6.71 -15.72 5.07
N TYR A 83 5.42 -15.72 5.41
CA TYR A 83 4.34 -16.03 4.49
C TYR A 83 3.64 -14.73 4.10
N VAL A 84 3.74 -14.36 2.81
CA VAL A 84 3.14 -13.16 2.24
C VAL A 84 1.79 -13.50 1.65
N ASP A 85 0.74 -12.94 2.24
CA ASP A 85 -0.65 -13.06 1.82
C ASP A 85 -1.11 -11.69 1.31
N VAL A 86 -1.12 -11.54 -0.02
CA VAL A 86 -1.46 -10.26 -0.65
C VAL A 86 -2.16 -10.48 -1.99
N SER A 87 -3.39 -9.96 -2.11
CA SER A 87 -4.17 -10.01 -3.36
C SER A 87 -4.21 -8.65 -4.05
N ALA A 88 -4.63 -7.63 -3.32
CA ALA A 88 -4.77 -6.27 -3.82
C ALA A 88 -4.19 -5.29 -2.80
N ILE A 89 -2.89 -5.02 -2.95
CA ILE A 89 -2.22 -4.05 -2.07
C ILE A 89 -2.70 -2.63 -2.36
N GLN A 90 -3.22 -1.98 -1.34
CA GLN A 90 -3.70 -0.60 -1.41
C GLN A 90 -2.64 0.34 -0.83
N GLY A 91 -1.72 0.77 -1.67
CA GLY A 91 -0.62 1.65 -1.26
C GLY A 91 0.02 2.34 -2.46
N GLY A 92 0.74 3.42 -2.21
CA GLY A 92 1.59 4.06 -3.22
C GLY A 92 2.71 3.11 -3.67
N PHE A 93 3.14 3.25 -4.92
CA PHE A 93 4.22 2.41 -5.45
C PHE A 93 5.49 2.46 -4.58
N ALA A 94 5.84 3.65 -4.08
CA ALA A 94 6.99 3.83 -3.19
C ALA A 94 6.87 3.02 -1.89
N SER A 95 5.68 3.00 -1.26
CA SER A 95 5.46 2.21 -0.04
C SER A 95 5.58 0.70 -0.30
N ILE A 96 5.07 0.23 -1.44
CA ILE A 96 5.20 -1.17 -1.86
C ILE A 96 6.67 -1.52 -2.11
N GLU A 97 7.42 -0.61 -2.74
CA GLU A 97 8.86 -0.78 -2.99
C GLU A 97 9.68 -0.84 -1.70
N GLU A 98 9.36 -0.02 -0.70
CA GLU A 98 10.03 -0.08 0.61
C GLU A 98 9.78 -1.42 1.32
N ILE A 99 8.56 -1.94 1.28
CA ILE A 99 8.25 -3.27 1.83
C ILE A 99 9.04 -4.35 1.06
N ARG A 100 9.02 -4.28 -0.28
CA ARG A 100 9.76 -5.21 -1.15
C ARG A 100 11.26 -5.20 -0.82
N ASN A 101 11.86 -4.03 -0.74
CA ASN A 101 13.29 -3.89 -0.41
C ASN A 101 13.63 -4.44 0.99
N THR A 102 12.73 -4.26 1.95
CA THR A 102 12.89 -4.83 3.30
C THR A 102 12.78 -6.36 3.30
N LEU A 103 11.91 -6.93 2.46
CA LEU A 103 11.83 -8.38 2.25
C LEU A 103 13.07 -8.94 1.56
N ILE A 104 13.63 -8.23 0.57
CA ILE A 104 14.92 -8.57 -0.05
C ILE A 104 16.04 -8.59 1.00
N ASP A 105 16.04 -7.61 1.90
CA ASP A 105 17.02 -7.57 2.98
C ASP A 105 16.78 -8.70 4.00
N PHE A 106 15.54 -9.06 4.28
CA PHE A 106 15.19 -10.21 5.11
C PHE A 106 15.77 -11.51 4.55
N LYS A 107 15.72 -11.74 3.23
CA LYS A 107 16.30 -12.93 2.58
C LYS A 107 17.79 -13.12 2.84
N LYS A 108 18.54 -12.05 3.10
CA LYS A 108 19.97 -12.13 3.46
C LYS A 108 20.21 -12.90 4.75
N SER A 109 19.20 -13.13 5.59
CA SER A 109 19.28 -13.99 6.78
C SER A 109 19.25 -15.49 6.47
N GLY A 110 19.02 -15.89 5.23
CA GLY A 110 18.87 -17.29 4.82
C GLY A 110 17.49 -17.89 5.13
N LYS A 111 16.56 -17.10 5.67
CA LYS A 111 15.18 -17.51 5.94
C LYS A 111 14.35 -17.45 4.67
N PHE A 112 13.32 -18.29 4.56
CA PHE A 112 12.49 -18.37 3.37
C PHE A 112 11.39 -17.31 3.34
N ILE A 113 10.94 -16.98 2.13
CA ILE A 113 9.72 -16.22 1.88
C ILE A 113 8.85 -17.04 0.93
N LEU A 114 7.60 -17.28 1.33
CA LEU A 114 6.57 -17.87 0.50
C LEU A 114 5.47 -16.86 0.25
N ALA A 115 4.92 -16.84 -0.95
CA ALA A 115 3.78 -16.00 -1.28
C ALA A 115 2.63 -16.85 -1.85
N TYR A 116 1.42 -16.55 -1.44
CA TYR A 116 0.20 -17.13 -1.99
C TYR A 116 -0.86 -16.04 -2.15
N SER A 117 -1.63 -16.16 -3.21
CA SER A 117 -2.85 -15.38 -3.39
C SER A 117 -3.82 -16.12 -4.31
N GLU A 118 -5.09 -15.79 -4.18
CA GLU A 118 -6.10 -16.19 -5.16
C GLU A 118 -6.01 -15.33 -6.42
N VAL A 119 -5.72 -14.04 -6.25
CA VAL A 119 -5.58 -13.07 -7.36
C VAL A 119 -4.38 -12.17 -7.06
N TYR A 120 -3.46 -12.08 -7.98
CA TYR A 120 -2.37 -11.11 -7.91
C TYR A 120 -2.67 -9.90 -8.78
N THR A 121 -2.95 -8.75 -8.18
CA THR A 121 -2.84 -7.47 -8.89
C THR A 121 -1.38 -7.18 -9.22
N LYS A 122 -1.12 -6.26 -10.15
CA LYS A 122 0.25 -5.87 -10.54
C LYS A 122 1.13 -5.51 -9.34
N GLY A 123 0.62 -4.69 -8.40
CA GLY A 123 1.38 -4.30 -7.20
C GLY A 123 1.62 -5.46 -6.25
N ALA A 124 0.62 -6.34 -6.09
CA ALA A 124 0.75 -7.54 -5.26
C ALA A 124 1.76 -8.54 -5.86
N TYR A 125 1.74 -8.74 -7.18
CA TYR A 125 2.71 -9.59 -7.86
C TYR A 125 4.14 -9.01 -7.77
N TYR A 126 4.28 -7.69 -7.95
CA TYR A 126 5.58 -7.02 -7.78
C TYR A 126 6.15 -7.24 -6.37
N LEU A 127 5.32 -7.14 -5.34
CA LEU A 127 5.75 -7.44 -3.97
C LEU A 127 6.09 -8.93 -3.80
N ALA A 128 5.21 -9.83 -4.26
CA ALA A 128 5.39 -11.27 -4.14
C ALA A 128 6.61 -11.80 -4.91
N SER A 129 7.09 -11.06 -5.93
CA SER A 129 8.21 -11.48 -6.78
C SER A 129 9.54 -11.69 -6.03
N VAL A 130 9.67 -11.20 -4.80
CA VAL A 130 10.83 -11.45 -3.93
C VAL A 130 10.80 -12.82 -3.27
N ALA A 131 9.64 -13.49 -3.24
CA ALA A 131 9.50 -14.78 -2.58
C ALA A 131 10.32 -15.87 -3.27
N ASP A 132 10.73 -16.88 -2.49
CA ASP A 132 11.41 -18.06 -3.02
C ASP A 132 10.47 -18.94 -3.83
N LYS A 133 9.18 -18.92 -3.46
CA LYS A 133 8.10 -19.59 -4.22
C LYS A 133 6.84 -18.74 -4.15
N ILE A 134 6.20 -18.60 -5.30
CA ILE A 134 4.94 -17.90 -5.47
C ILE A 134 3.90 -18.94 -5.88
N TYR A 135 2.80 -18.95 -5.17
CA TYR A 135 1.66 -19.81 -5.45
C TYR A 135 0.44 -18.96 -5.79
N VAL A 136 -0.33 -19.41 -6.74
CA VAL A 136 -1.62 -18.83 -7.10
C VAL A 136 -2.67 -19.95 -7.11
N ASN A 137 -3.90 -19.61 -6.74
CA ASN A 137 -5.01 -20.55 -6.88
C ASN A 137 -5.16 -20.94 -8.37
N PRO A 138 -5.35 -22.23 -8.70
CA PRO A 138 -5.54 -22.67 -10.10
C PRO A 138 -6.67 -21.95 -10.84
N GLU A 139 -7.73 -21.56 -10.12
CA GLU A 139 -8.86 -20.77 -10.64
C GLU A 139 -8.64 -19.26 -10.51
N GLY A 140 -7.46 -18.85 -10.08
CA GLY A 140 -7.11 -17.47 -9.82
C GLY A 140 -6.56 -16.75 -11.05
N MET A 141 -6.11 -15.52 -10.84
CA MET A 141 -5.60 -14.67 -11.90
C MET A 141 -4.33 -13.92 -11.45
N VAL A 142 -3.40 -13.75 -12.40
CA VAL A 142 -2.23 -12.87 -12.24
C VAL A 142 -2.37 -11.71 -13.23
N ASP A 143 -2.50 -10.48 -12.73
CA ASP A 143 -2.55 -9.27 -13.55
C ASP A 143 -1.12 -8.78 -13.86
N PHE A 144 -0.52 -9.33 -14.91
CA PHE A 144 0.81 -8.94 -15.39
C PHE A 144 0.70 -8.16 -16.69
N LYS A 145 0.49 -6.84 -16.57
CA LYS A 145 0.30 -5.91 -17.69
C LYS A 145 1.36 -4.82 -17.69
N GLY A 146 1.59 -4.21 -18.85
CA GLY A 146 2.37 -2.97 -18.99
C GLY A 146 1.69 -1.78 -18.33
N PHE A 147 2.33 -0.61 -18.42
CA PHE A 147 1.77 0.66 -17.97
C PHE A 147 1.21 1.44 -19.15
N SER A 148 -0.01 1.94 -19.01
CA SER A 148 -0.65 2.81 -20.00
C SER A 148 -1.41 3.93 -19.30
N THR A 149 -1.60 5.02 -20.01
CA THR A 149 -2.50 6.11 -19.59
C THR A 149 -3.28 6.60 -20.78
N GLU A 150 -4.53 6.94 -20.53
CA GLU A 150 -5.41 7.58 -21.50
C GLU A 150 -5.80 8.95 -20.95
N ILE A 151 -5.78 9.96 -21.81
CA ILE A 151 -6.20 11.32 -21.47
C ILE A 151 -7.36 11.69 -22.36
N MET A 152 -8.48 12.01 -21.75
CA MET A 152 -9.68 12.45 -22.44
C MET A 152 -9.59 13.95 -22.71
N PHE A 153 -9.95 14.37 -23.93
CA PHE A 153 -9.93 15.79 -24.35
C PHE A 153 -11.37 16.25 -24.53
N PHE A 154 -11.71 17.36 -23.89
CA PHE A 154 -13.08 17.88 -23.80
C PHE A 154 -13.33 19.13 -24.67
N LYS A 155 -12.29 19.68 -25.34
CA LYS A 155 -12.39 20.90 -26.14
C LYS A 155 -13.59 20.87 -27.10
N GLY A 156 -13.71 19.83 -27.92
CA GLY A 156 -14.81 19.73 -28.88
C GLY A 156 -16.21 19.60 -28.24
N ALA A 157 -16.31 19.08 -27.02
CA ALA A 157 -17.57 19.06 -26.27
C ALA A 157 -17.90 20.47 -25.71
N LEU A 158 -16.90 21.16 -25.19
CA LEU A 158 -17.05 22.53 -24.68
C LEU A 158 -17.48 23.50 -25.80
N GLU A 159 -16.86 23.42 -26.98
CA GLU A 159 -17.23 24.21 -28.15
C GLU A 159 -18.69 24.02 -28.59
N LYS A 160 -19.19 22.77 -28.53
CA LYS A 160 -20.61 22.46 -28.83
C LYS A 160 -21.60 23.02 -27.82
N LEU A 161 -21.12 23.32 -26.61
CA LEU A 161 -21.90 23.88 -25.52
C LEU A 161 -21.71 25.41 -25.38
N ASP A 162 -21.02 26.03 -26.32
CA ASP A 162 -20.63 27.46 -26.29
C ASP A 162 -19.87 27.83 -25.01
N ILE A 163 -19.07 26.87 -24.46
CA ILE A 163 -18.24 27.09 -23.27
C ILE A 163 -16.79 27.32 -23.68
N GLU A 164 -16.24 28.48 -23.35
CA GLU A 164 -14.83 28.83 -23.55
C GLU A 164 -14.04 28.61 -22.27
N ALA A 165 -13.04 27.71 -22.33
CA ALA A 165 -12.14 27.47 -21.20
C ALA A 165 -11.06 28.56 -21.13
N GLN A 166 -11.09 29.41 -20.12
CA GLN A 166 -10.06 30.41 -19.85
C GLN A 166 -8.92 29.79 -19.06
N VAL A 167 -7.74 29.73 -19.65
CA VAL A 167 -6.58 29.06 -19.06
C VAL A 167 -5.43 30.05 -18.88
N ILE A 168 -4.95 30.18 -17.66
CA ILE A 168 -3.75 30.89 -17.31
C ILE A 168 -2.67 29.87 -16.94
N LYS A 169 -1.68 29.66 -17.81
CA LYS A 169 -0.55 28.75 -17.56
C LYS A 169 0.78 29.43 -17.90
N VAL A 170 1.81 29.08 -17.13
CA VAL A 170 3.19 29.50 -17.39
C VAL A 170 4.08 28.26 -17.45
N GLY A 171 4.81 28.11 -18.56
CA GLY A 171 5.76 27.04 -18.78
C GLY A 171 5.26 25.91 -19.70
N THR A 172 6.20 25.25 -20.35
CA THR A 172 5.99 24.29 -21.43
C THR A 172 5.34 22.98 -20.95
N TYR A 173 5.68 22.53 -19.74
CA TYR A 173 5.23 21.26 -19.17
C TYR A 173 4.01 21.37 -18.24
N LYS A 174 3.22 22.46 -18.36
CA LYS A 174 1.97 22.64 -17.62
C LYS A 174 0.79 22.05 -18.39
N SER A 175 0.74 20.71 -18.44
CA SER A 175 -0.17 19.96 -19.32
C SER A 175 -1.56 19.69 -18.73
N ALA A 176 -1.79 19.95 -17.43
CA ALA A 176 -3.07 19.65 -16.76
C ALA A 176 -4.29 20.35 -17.41
N VAL A 177 -4.09 21.44 -18.12
CA VAL A 177 -5.15 22.22 -18.78
C VAL A 177 -5.37 21.83 -20.25
N GLU A 178 -4.48 21.03 -20.83
CA GLU A 178 -4.56 20.64 -22.25
C GLU A 178 -5.89 19.93 -22.62
N PRO A 179 -6.48 19.09 -21.74
CA PRO A 179 -7.76 18.48 -22.02
C PRO A 179 -8.90 19.45 -22.36
N TYR A 180 -8.83 20.68 -21.90
CA TYR A 180 -9.88 21.67 -22.11
C TYR A 180 -9.63 22.60 -23.30
N ILE A 181 -8.38 22.68 -23.81
CA ILE A 181 -7.98 23.64 -24.85
C ILE A 181 -7.36 23.00 -26.11
N LEU A 182 -7.05 21.71 -26.06
CA LEU A 182 -6.48 20.96 -27.18
C LEU A 182 -7.35 19.76 -27.52
N ASP A 183 -7.20 19.25 -28.76
CA ASP A 183 -7.87 18.03 -29.24
C ASP A 183 -7.05 16.76 -29.02
N LYS A 184 -5.77 16.92 -28.70
CA LYS A 184 -4.82 15.83 -28.47
C LYS A 184 -3.65 16.31 -27.62
N MET A 185 -2.94 15.35 -27.05
CA MET A 185 -1.74 15.56 -26.25
C MET A 185 -0.66 16.30 -27.03
N SER A 186 -0.11 17.36 -26.43
CA SER A 186 1.06 18.06 -26.98
C SER A 186 2.32 17.20 -26.92
N LYS A 187 3.35 17.58 -27.71
CA LYS A 187 4.65 16.89 -27.66
C LYS A 187 5.29 16.96 -26.27
N PRO A 188 5.36 18.12 -25.57
CA PRO A 188 5.90 18.18 -24.21
C PRO A 188 5.14 17.32 -23.20
N ASN A 189 3.80 17.29 -23.30
CA ASN A 189 2.98 16.42 -22.44
C ASN A 189 3.28 14.93 -22.67
N ARG A 190 3.38 14.54 -23.94
CA ARG A 190 3.73 13.15 -24.31
C ARG A 190 5.11 12.77 -23.77
N GLU A 191 6.09 13.63 -23.89
CA GLU A 191 7.44 13.43 -23.36
C GLU A 191 7.42 13.23 -21.84
N GLN A 192 6.71 14.11 -21.13
CA GLN A 192 6.57 14.02 -19.67
C GLN A 192 5.92 12.70 -19.22
N ILE A 193 4.81 12.33 -19.86
CA ILE A 193 4.10 11.08 -19.53
C ILE A 193 4.94 9.85 -19.88
N THR A 194 5.60 9.87 -21.04
CA THR A 194 6.47 8.75 -21.44
C THR A 194 7.63 8.58 -20.47
N SER A 195 8.25 9.68 -20.04
CA SER A 195 9.32 9.65 -19.02
C SER A 195 8.81 9.09 -17.70
N PHE A 196 7.65 9.55 -17.24
CA PHE A 196 7.04 9.08 -15.98
C PHE A 196 6.69 7.59 -16.03
N LEU A 197 5.96 7.14 -17.06
CA LEU A 197 5.60 5.73 -17.23
C LEU A 197 6.82 4.84 -17.44
N GLY A 198 7.82 5.33 -18.18
CA GLY A 198 9.08 4.62 -18.41
C GLY A 198 9.85 4.42 -17.11
N SER A 199 9.89 5.41 -16.23
CA SER A 199 10.50 5.30 -14.91
C SER A 199 9.79 4.23 -14.06
N LEU A 200 8.45 4.29 -13.98
CA LEU A 200 7.67 3.27 -13.26
C LEU A 200 7.89 1.86 -13.82
N TYR A 201 7.94 1.73 -15.14
CA TYR A 201 8.15 0.44 -15.79
C TYR A 201 9.55 -0.13 -15.50
N THR A 202 10.56 0.72 -15.52
CA THR A 202 11.94 0.32 -15.17
C THR A 202 12.04 -0.18 -13.74
N HIS A 203 11.43 0.53 -12.79
CA HIS A 203 11.37 0.09 -11.39
C HIS A 203 10.59 -1.21 -11.20
N PHE A 204 9.52 -1.40 -11.96
CA PHE A 204 8.73 -2.62 -11.90
C PHE A 204 9.49 -3.86 -12.41
N LEU A 205 10.42 -3.69 -13.35
CA LEU A 205 11.23 -4.77 -13.92
C LEU A 205 12.52 -5.05 -13.14
N SER A 206 12.92 -4.18 -12.21
CA SER A 206 14.12 -4.35 -11.38
C SER A 206 13.84 -5.19 -10.13
#